data_41b4744880ce2842759db3062402edff
#
_entry.id   41b4744880ce2842759db3062402edff
#
_cell.length_a   1.000
_cell.length_b   1.000
_cell.length_c   1.000
_cell.angle_alpha   90.00
_cell.angle_beta   90.00
_cell.angle_gamma   90.00
#
_symmetry.space_group_name_H-M   'P 1'
#
loop_
_entity.id
_entity.type
_entity.pdbx_description
1 polymer ?
#
loop_
_entity_poly.entity_id
_entity_poly.type
_entity_poly.pdbx_seq_one_letter_code
_entity_poly.pdbx_strand_id
1 'polypeptide(L)'
;GEYVNGLAQRLGEFCARTAFRGSDLSLKTADKKNDTAMFQGNLALMGITESLVFTEPYFEAEMNHHTDGLDPIVKILRSDVKMKSEAQKMLMKFTSNTETLCHGDLHSGSVMCTDNETKVIDPEFGFYGPMGFDIGMLISNYLMAYFSQPGHRDSEKLSEYQNWILKVIEETSETFQQEFKKLWNSERTGILFPRSMFEDQGDSSDFALNKMLEHIWQDAVAVCGIEMHRRVLSLAHNADFE
;
A
#
# COMPACT_ATOMS: atom_id res chain seq x y z
N GLY A 1 17.46 2.57 13.70
CA GLY A 1 17.01 3.75 12.98
C GLY A 1 16.85 4.93 13.93
N GLU A 2 16.85 6.11 13.39
CA GLU A 2 16.59 7.34 14.12
C GLU A 2 15.13 7.73 14.00
N TYR A 3 14.61 8.51 14.96
CA TYR A 3 13.30 9.12 14.87
C TYR A 3 13.33 10.21 13.79
N VAL A 4 12.38 10.18 12.86
CA VAL A 4 12.26 11.17 11.78
C VAL A 4 10.98 11.98 11.98
N ASN A 5 11.14 13.27 12.26
CA ASN A 5 10.01 14.18 12.45
C ASN A 5 9.21 14.38 11.16
N GLY A 6 7.88 14.32 11.25
CA GLY A 6 6.97 14.55 10.12
C GLY A 6 7.00 13.48 9.02
N LEU A 7 7.64 12.32 9.25
CA LEU A 7 7.65 11.21 8.30
C LEU A 7 6.23 10.72 7.98
N ALA A 8 5.48 10.43 9.02
CA ALA A 8 4.11 9.93 8.92
C ALA A 8 3.21 10.87 8.12
N GLN A 9 3.27 12.17 8.44
CA GLN A 9 2.49 13.18 7.75
C GLN A 9 2.85 13.26 6.27
N ARG A 10 4.16 13.36 5.92
CA ARG A 10 4.60 13.50 4.53
C ARG A 10 4.25 12.28 3.68
N LEU A 11 4.35 11.07 4.25
CA LEU A 11 4.00 9.84 3.52
C LEU A 11 2.49 9.62 3.43
N GLY A 12 1.72 9.95 4.47
CA GLY A 12 0.26 9.95 4.42
C GLY A 12 -0.28 10.92 3.37
N GLU A 13 0.26 12.14 3.31
CA GLU A 13 -0.07 13.11 2.26
C GLU A 13 0.33 12.62 0.87
N PHE A 14 1.51 12.03 0.71
CA PHE A 14 1.96 11.47 -0.56
C PHE A 14 0.99 10.41 -1.07
N CYS A 15 0.69 9.39 -0.26
CA CYS A 15 -0.22 8.31 -0.64
C CYS A 15 -1.63 8.83 -0.97
N ALA A 16 -2.16 9.79 -0.19
CA ALA A 16 -3.48 10.37 -0.45
C ALA A 16 -3.51 11.15 -1.77
N ARG A 17 -2.46 11.93 -2.04
CA ARG A 17 -2.36 12.75 -3.26
C ARG A 17 -2.19 11.90 -4.51
N THR A 18 -1.39 10.85 -4.47
CA THR A 18 -1.26 9.92 -5.61
C THR A 18 -2.56 9.15 -5.84
N ALA A 19 -3.17 8.60 -4.77
CA ALA A 19 -4.44 7.90 -4.86
C ALA A 19 -5.56 8.77 -5.44
N PHE A 20 -5.63 10.05 -5.06
CA PHE A 20 -6.68 10.96 -5.51
C PHE A 20 -6.41 11.52 -6.91
N ARG A 21 -5.22 12.14 -7.11
CA ARG A 21 -4.90 12.90 -8.33
C ARG A 21 -4.66 12.02 -9.55
N GLY A 22 -4.24 10.76 -9.36
CA GLY A 22 -4.10 9.78 -10.44
C GLY A 22 -5.41 9.12 -10.87
N SER A 23 -6.54 9.47 -10.23
CA SER A 23 -7.81 8.77 -10.39
C SER A 23 -8.85 9.54 -11.20
N ASP A 24 -9.96 8.86 -11.52
CA ASP A 24 -11.15 9.45 -12.14
C ASP A 24 -11.90 10.44 -11.21
N LEU A 25 -11.46 10.61 -9.96
CA LEU A 25 -11.95 11.68 -9.07
C LEU A 25 -11.38 13.05 -9.48
N SER A 26 -10.18 13.08 -10.03
CA SER A 26 -9.45 14.30 -10.39
C SER A 26 -9.22 14.46 -11.90
N LEU A 27 -8.86 13.36 -12.58
CA LEU A 27 -8.51 13.39 -14.00
C LEU A 27 -9.75 13.39 -14.91
N LYS A 28 -9.60 14.05 -16.06
CA LYS A 28 -10.56 13.90 -17.17
C LYS A 28 -10.40 12.52 -17.81
N THR A 29 -11.49 11.98 -18.35
CA THR A 29 -11.51 10.65 -18.97
C THR A 29 -10.42 10.43 -20.00
N ALA A 30 -10.15 11.42 -20.87
CA ALA A 30 -9.11 11.29 -21.90
C ALA A 30 -7.71 11.20 -21.30
N ASP A 31 -7.41 12.06 -20.32
CA ASP A 31 -6.11 12.10 -19.65
C ASP A 31 -5.87 10.80 -18.88
N LYS A 32 -6.86 10.35 -18.09
CA LYS A 32 -6.81 9.09 -17.35
C LYS A 32 -6.55 7.88 -18.26
N LYS A 33 -7.27 7.79 -19.41
CA LYS A 33 -7.10 6.68 -20.36
C LYS A 33 -5.73 6.70 -21.04
N ASN A 34 -5.23 7.88 -21.39
CA ASN A 34 -3.89 8.02 -21.98
C ASN A 34 -2.80 7.61 -21.00
N ASP A 35 -2.90 8.05 -19.75
CA ASP A 35 -1.96 7.67 -18.70
C ASP A 35 -2.01 6.16 -18.42
N THR A 36 -3.20 5.60 -18.28
CA THR A 36 -3.38 4.15 -18.11
C THR A 36 -2.73 3.37 -19.24
N ALA A 37 -2.95 3.79 -20.50
CA ALA A 37 -2.35 3.12 -21.66
C ALA A 37 -0.81 3.21 -21.66
N MET A 38 -0.24 4.30 -21.20
CA MET A 38 1.22 4.47 -21.09
C MET A 38 1.84 3.49 -20.10
N PHE A 39 1.21 3.30 -18.94
CA PHE A 39 1.70 2.39 -17.89
C PHE A 39 1.40 0.91 -18.16
N GLN A 40 0.48 0.57 -19.06
CA GLN A 40 0.24 -0.82 -19.49
C GLN A 40 1.46 -1.49 -20.16
N GLY A 41 2.45 -0.73 -20.58
CA GLY A 41 3.71 -1.26 -21.13
C GLY A 41 4.65 -1.89 -20.10
N ASN A 42 4.40 -1.73 -18.80
CA ASN A 42 5.26 -2.25 -17.73
C ASN A 42 5.02 -3.75 -17.44
N LEU A 43 4.97 -4.57 -18.50
CA LEU A 43 4.53 -5.97 -18.42
C LEU A 43 5.48 -6.86 -17.59
N ALA A 44 6.80 -6.64 -17.73
CA ALA A 44 7.80 -7.49 -17.07
C ALA A 44 7.71 -7.34 -15.52
N LEU A 45 7.66 -6.11 -15.03
CA LEU A 45 7.59 -5.84 -13.59
C LEU A 45 6.21 -6.17 -13.01
N MET A 46 5.13 -5.96 -13.78
CA MET A 46 3.79 -6.41 -13.40
C MET A 46 3.75 -7.93 -13.22
N GLY A 47 4.32 -8.71 -14.17
CA GLY A 47 4.41 -10.17 -14.07
C GLY A 47 5.23 -10.64 -12.86
N ILE A 48 6.27 -9.92 -12.49
CA ILE A 48 7.03 -10.19 -11.26
C ILE A 48 6.14 -10.02 -10.02
N THR A 49 5.38 -8.92 -9.95
CA THR A 49 4.44 -8.69 -8.83
C THR A 49 3.36 -9.76 -8.77
N GLU A 50 2.75 -10.15 -9.90
CA GLU A 50 1.75 -11.21 -9.99
C GLU A 50 2.28 -12.56 -9.44
N SER A 51 3.50 -12.92 -9.83
CA SER A 51 4.14 -14.17 -9.38
C SER A 51 4.60 -14.08 -7.92
N LEU A 52 5.48 -13.13 -7.59
CA LEU A 52 6.20 -13.12 -6.33
C LEU A 52 5.40 -12.57 -5.15
N VAL A 53 4.33 -11.79 -5.41
CA VAL A 53 3.48 -11.23 -4.35
C VAL A 53 2.21 -12.05 -4.15
N PHE A 54 1.52 -12.37 -5.23
CA PHE A 54 0.15 -12.90 -5.15
C PHE A 54 0.04 -14.41 -5.36
N THR A 55 1.07 -15.09 -5.89
CA THR A 55 0.97 -16.48 -6.33
C THR A 55 1.97 -17.40 -5.66
N GLU A 56 3.25 -17.21 -5.89
CA GLU A 56 4.31 -18.15 -5.45
C GLU A 56 4.44 -18.30 -3.93
N PRO A 57 4.22 -17.27 -3.08
CA PRO A 57 4.30 -17.44 -1.63
C PRO A 57 3.35 -18.50 -1.07
N TYR A 58 2.27 -18.79 -1.77
CA TYR A 58 1.16 -19.63 -1.32
C TYR A 58 1.26 -21.11 -1.67
N PHE A 59 2.33 -21.54 -2.33
CA PHE A 59 2.66 -22.94 -2.59
C PHE A 59 4.18 -23.13 -2.60
N GLU A 60 4.64 -24.34 -2.83
CA GLU A 60 6.06 -24.65 -2.90
C GLU A 60 6.57 -24.32 -4.33
N ALA A 61 7.16 -23.13 -4.49
CA ALA A 61 7.76 -22.66 -5.72
C ALA A 61 9.29 -22.67 -5.63
N GLU A 62 9.96 -22.81 -6.78
CA GLU A 62 11.42 -22.97 -6.88
C GLU A 62 12.19 -21.82 -6.23
N MET A 63 11.66 -20.60 -6.37
CA MET A 63 12.33 -19.37 -5.89
C MET A 63 11.95 -19.01 -4.44
N ASN A 64 11.07 -19.77 -3.80
CA ASN A 64 10.66 -19.47 -2.43
C ASN A 64 11.77 -19.76 -1.43
N HIS A 65 11.87 -18.90 -0.44
CA HIS A 65 12.81 -19.02 0.66
C HIS A 65 12.15 -18.59 1.97
N HIS A 66 12.56 -19.19 3.08
CA HIS A 66 12.17 -18.78 4.43
C HIS A 66 13.28 -19.11 5.42
N THR A 67 13.28 -18.46 6.57
CA THR A 67 14.26 -18.68 7.62
C THR A 67 14.17 -20.10 8.20
N ASP A 68 15.34 -20.71 8.48
CA ASP A 68 15.44 -22.03 9.09
C ASP A 68 14.63 -22.10 10.38
N GLY A 69 13.90 -23.22 10.55
CA GLY A 69 13.05 -23.46 11.71
C GLY A 69 11.59 -22.94 11.57
N LEU A 70 11.27 -22.19 10.51
CA LEU A 70 9.91 -21.75 10.25
C LEU A 70 9.03 -22.78 9.50
N ASP A 71 9.58 -23.94 9.09
CA ASP A 71 8.85 -24.97 8.34
C ASP A 71 7.44 -25.30 8.86
N PRO A 72 7.22 -25.46 10.18
CA PRO A 72 5.88 -25.74 10.70
C PRO A 72 4.89 -24.58 10.43
N ILE A 73 5.35 -23.34 10.54
CA ILE A 73 4.54 -22.14 10.31
C ILE A 73 4.27 -21.99 8.82
N VAL A 74 5.29 -22.15 7.98
CA VAL A 74 5.19 -22.11 6.51
C VAL A 74 4.15 -23.11 6.01
N LYS A 75 4.16 -24.34 6.56
CA LYS A 75 3.17 -25.37 6.23
C LYS A 75 1.74 -24.93 6.58
N ILE A 76 1.54 -24.31 7.74
CA ILE A 76 0.24 -23.77 8.16
C ILE A 76 -0.21 -22.70 7.18
N LEU A 77 0.64 -21.71 6.91
CA LEU A 77 0.33 -20.57 6.01
C LEU A 77 -0.01 -21.07 4.60
N ARG A 78 0.79 -21.99 4.04
CA ARG A 78 0.56 -22.56 2.70
C ARG A 78 -0.63 -23.52 2.64
N SER A 79 -1.20 -23.96 3.76
CA SER A 79 -2.42 -24.79 3.81
C SER A 79 -3.70 -23.97 4.01
N ASP A 80 -3.61 -22.68 4.30
CA ASP A 80 -4.78 -21.80 4.51
C ASP A 80 -5.43 -21.44 3.18
N VAL A 81 -6.49 -22.19 2.83
CA VAL A 81 -7.26 -21.99 1.60
C VAL A 81 -8.00 -20.65 1.60
N LYS A 82 -8.43 -20.16 2.76
CA LYS A 82 -9.13 -18.88 2.88
C LYS A 82 -8.18 -17.74 2.54
N MET A 83 -6.98 -17.77 3.11
CA MET A 83 -5.94 -16.78 2.82
C MET A 83 -5.56 -16.79 1.33
N LYS A 84 -5.37 -17.98 0.73
CA LYS A 84 -5.13 -18.10 -0.72
C LYS A 84 -6.26 -17.45 -1.55
N SER A 85 -7.49 -17.65 -1.15
CA SER A 85 -8.65 -17.07 -1.83
C SER A 85 -8.66 -15.54 -1.72
N GLU A 86 -8.31 -14.98 -0.57
CA GLU A 86 -8.23 -13.53 -0.40
C GLU A 86 -7.05 -12.93 -1.21
N ALA A 87 -5.89 -13.61 -1.25
CA ALA A 87 -4.78 -13.20 -2.10
C ALA A 87 -5.17 -13.17 -3.59
N GLN A 88 -5.90 -14.19 -4.07
CA GLN A 88 -6.36 -14.24 -5.45
C GLN A 88 -7.45 -13.20 -5.77
N LYS A 89 -8.30 -12.84 -4.81
CA LYS A 89 -9.23 -11.71 -4.96
C LYS A 89 -8.47 -10.39 -5.12
N MET A 90 -7.40 -10.21 -4.35
CA MET A 90 -6.58 -9.01 -4.48
C MET A 90 -5.79 -8.99 -5.78
N LEU A 91 -5.27 -10.14 -6.25
CA LEU A 91 -4.67 -10.29 -7.57
C LEU A 91 -5.68 -9.90 -8.67
N MET A 92 -6.93 -10.35 -8.59
CA MET A 92 -7.97 -9.95 -9.55
C MET A 92 -8.18 -8.44 -9.58
N LYS A 93 -8.16 -7.76 -8.42
CA LYS A 93 -8.21 -6.30 -8.37
C LYS A 93 -6.93 -5.66 -8.93
N PHE A 94 -5.77 -6.18 -8.59
CA PHE A 94 -4.48 -5.72 -9.12
C PHE A 94 -4.45 -5.73 -10.65
N THR A 95 -4.97 -6.79 -11.28
CA THR A 95 -4.97 -6.96 -12.74
C THR A 95 -6.08 -6.20 -13.47
N SER A 96 -7.16 -5.85 -12.79
CA SER A 96 -8.37 -5.31 -13.46
C SER A 96 -8.81 -3.92 -13.01
N ASN A 97 -8.48 -3.51 -11.77
CA ASN A 97 -8.92 -2.22 -11.24
C ASN A 97 -7.89 -1.14 -11.54
N THR A 98 -8.15 -0.33 -12.54
CA THR A 98 -7.29 0.82 -12.90
C THR A 98 -7.74 2.09 -12.18
N GLU A 99 -7.77 2.06 -10.84
CA GLU A 99 -8.34 3.15 -10.04
C GLU A 99 -7.43 4.39 -10.02
N THR A 100 -6.13 4.20 -9.76
CA THR A 100 -5.15 5.29 -9.71
C THR A 100 -3.77 4.85 -10.15
N LEU A 101 -2.87 5.80 -10.39
CA LEU A 101 -1.44 5.52 -10.59
C LEU A 101 -0.79 5.21 -9.25
N CYS A 102 -0.30 3.99 -9.11
CA CYS A 102 0.43 3.49 -7.96
C CYS A 102 1.94 3.54 -8.20
N HIS A 103 2.71 3.68 -7.13
CA HIS A 103 4.16 3.48 -7.12
C HIS A 103 4.52 2.00 -7.43
N GLY A 104 3.73 1.08 -6.89
CA GLY A 104 3.80 -0.35 -7.18
C GLY A 104 4.77 -1.16 -6.31
N ASP A 105 5.73 -0.52 -5.64
CA ASP A 105 6.64 -1.13 -4.67
C ASP A 105 7.06 -0.11 -3.59
N LEU A 106 6.06 0.47 -2.90
CA LEU A 106 6.29 1.49 -1.88
C LEU A 106 6.71 0.87 -0.55
N HIS A 107 7.99 0.68 -0.37
CA HIS A 107 8.59 0.16 0.86
C HIS A 107 9.58 1.15 1.50
N SER A 108 10.08 0.87 2.69
CA SER A 108 10.99 1.77 3.43
C SER A 108 12.28 2.09 2.66
N GLY A 109 12.76 1.18 1.80
CA GLY A 109 13.91 1.40 0.92
C GLY A 109 13.65 2.39 -0.21
N SER A 110 12.39 2.60 -0.60
CA SER A 110 11.97 3.59 -1.61
C SER A 110 11.69 4.98 -1.00
N VAL A 111 12.08 5.20 0.27
CA VAL A 111 11.87 6.46 0.98
C VAL A 111 13.19 7.03 1.45
N MET A 112 13.54 8.20 0.94
CA MET A 112 14.65 9.02 1.44
C MET A 112 14.10 10.13 2.33
N CYS A 113 14.55 10.20 3.57
CA CYS A 113 14.05 11.17 4.53
C CYS A 113 15.15 11.87 5.32
N THR A 114 14.87 13.12 5.66
CA THR A 114 15.56 13.94 6.64
C THR A 114 14.52 14.52 7.58
N ASP A 115 14.93 15.26 8.61
CA ASP A 115 13.99 15.94 9.50
C ASP A 115 13.08 16.95 8.77
N ASN A 116 13.53 17.47 7.64
CA ASN A 116 12.84 18.55 6.92
C ASN A 116 12.16 18.08 5.62
N GLU A 117 12.59 16.97 5.03
CA GLU A 117 12.15 16.55 3.70
C GLU A 117 12.02 15.03 3.61
N THR A 118 11.05 14.58 2.82
CA THR A 118 10.88 13.16 2.45
C THR A 118 10.66 13.08 0.95
N LYS A 119 11.39 12.19 0.30
CA LYS A 119 11.27 11.87 -1.13
C LYS A 119 10.92 10.40 -1.27
N VAL A 120 9.92 10.11 -2.08
CA VAL A 120 9.67 8.77 -2.61
C VAL A 120 10.44 8.64 -3.91
N ILE A 121 11.17 7.54 -4.06
CA ILE A 121 12.06 7.25 -5.19
C ILE A 121 11.77 5.86 -5.73
N ASP A 122 12.36 5.52 -6.87
CA ASP A 122 12.33 4.19 -7.48
C ASP A 122 10.92 3.72 -7.93
N PRO A 123 10.21 4.51 -8.74
CA PRO A 123 8.85 4.18 -9.19
C PRO A 123 8.82 3.20 -10.38
N GLU A 124 9.80 2.32 -10.52
CA GLU A 124 9.92 1.43 -11.70
C GLU A 124 8.76 0.45 -11.83
N PHE A 125 8.14 0.05 -10.71
CA PHE A 125 6.94 -0.79 -10.67
C PHE A 125 5.63 -0.02 -10.91
N GLY A 126 5.70 1.23 -11.35
CA GLY A 126 4.53 2.07 -11.56
C GLY A 126 3.47 1.44 -12.47
N PHE A 127 2.23 1.41 -12.00
CA PHE A 127 1.09 0.85 -12.71
C PHE A 127 -0.22 1.53 -12.28
N TYR A 128 -1.27 1.32 -13.07
CA TYR A 128 -2.62 1.68 -12.63
C TYR A 128 -3.26 0.53 -11.87
N GLY A 129 -3.61 0.76 -10.61
CA GLY A 129 -4.11 -0.25 -9.69
C GLY A 129 -5.05 0.29 -8.63
N PRO A 130 -5.39 -0.56 -7.62
CA PRO A 130 -6.26 -0.17 -6.50
C PRO A 130 -5.67 0.98 -5.67
N MET A 131 -6.50 1.93 -5.26
CA MET A 131 -6.07 3.10 -4.45
C MET A 131 -5.45 2.72 -3.10
N GLY A 132 -5.80 1.56 -2.55
CA GLY A 132 -5.25 1.06 -1.29
C GLY A 132 -3.90 0.37 -1.41
N PHE A 133 -3.35 0.17 -2.63
CA PHE A 133 -2.15 -0.63 -2.85
C PHE A 133 -0.93 -0.06 -2.15
N ASP A 134 -0.52 1.17 -2.49
CA ASP A 134 0.71 1.77 -1.97
C ASP A 134 0.67 2.01 -0.46
N ILE A 135 -0.46 2.49 0.08
CA ILE A 135 -0.61 2.69 1.52
C ILE A 135 -0.58 1.35 2.27
N GLY A 136 -1.12 0.27 1.69
CA GLY A 136 -1.02 -1.09 2.23
C GLY A 136 0.41 -1.60 2.27
N MET A 137 1.16 -1.43 1.17
CA MET A 137 2.60 -1.74 1.09
C MET A 137 3.40 -0.98 2.16
N LEU A 138 3.17 0.31 2.32
CA LEU A 138 3.87 1.14 3.30
C LEU A 138 3.58 0.69 4.74
N ILE A 139 2.31 0.44 5.08
CA ILE A 139 1.92 -0.03 6.42
C ILE A 139 2.53 -1.40 6.73
N SER A 140 2.60 -2.30 5.75
CA SER A 140 3.25 -3.60 5.93
C SER A 140 4.71 -3.45 6.35
N ASN A 141 5.44 -2.52 5.75
CA ASN A 141 6.83 -2.22 6.10
C ASN A 141 6.97 -1.68 7.52
N TYR A 142 6.06 -0.82 7.97
CA TYR A 142 6.07 -0.36 9.36
C TYR A 142 5.79 -1.49 10.35
N LEU A 143 4.84 -2.40 10.03
CA LEU A 143 4.55 -3.55 10.86
C LEU A 143 5.74 -4.54 10.90
N MET A 144 6.38 -4.81 9.78
CA MET A 144 7.59 -5.62 9.72
C MET A 144 8.70 -5.00 10.56
N ALA A 145 8.93 -3.69 10.42
CA ALA A 145 9.88 -2.97 11.26
C ALA A 145 9.53 -3.04 12.75
N TYR A 146 8.24 -3.01 13.12
CA TYR A 146 7.78 -3.19 14.51
C TYR A 146 8.15 -4.57 15.05
N PHE A 147 7.87 -5.62 14.31
CA PHE A 147 8.11 -7.00 14.74
C PHE A 147 9.59 -7.37 14.79
N SER A 148 10.44 -6.76 13.95
CA SER A 148 11.88 -7.01 13.93
C SER A 148 12.66 -6.34 15.07
N GLN A 149 12.07 -5.34 15.77
CA GLN A 149 12.80 -4.58 16.79
C GLN A 149 13.44 -5.42 17.90
N PRO A 150 12.87 -6.55 18.38
CA PRO A 150 13.54 -7.39 19.37
C PRO A 150 14.93 -7.90 18.95
N GLY A 151 15.17 -8.06 17.64
CA GLY A 151 16.48 -8.44 17.09
C GLY A 151 17.48 -7.29 16.93
N HIS A 152 17.00 -6.03 17.01
CA HIS A 152 17.82 -4.84 16.70
C HIS A 152 18.04 -3.91 17.89
N ARG A 153 17.31 -4.08 19.00
CA ARG A 153 17.35 -3.15 20.13
C ARG A 153 17.39 -3.85 21.47
N ASP A 154 18.13 -3.25 22.40
CA ASP A 154 18.14 -3.64 23.79
C ASP A 154 16.75 -3.38 24.45
N SER A 155 16.42 -4.20 25.45
CA SER A 155 15.11 -4.20 26.11
C SER A 155 14.69 -2.83 26.67
N GLU A 156 15.63 -1.99 27.08
CA GLU A 156 15.37 -0.65 27.63
C GLU A 156 14.76 0.32 26.61
N LYS A 157 15.14 0.20 25.34
CA LYS A 157 14.69 1.09 24.24
C LYS A 157 13.64 0.44 23.32
N LEU A 158 13.41 -0.85 23.47
CA LEU A 158 12.54 -1.62 22.60
C LEU A 158 11.11 -1.09 22.59
N SER A 159 10.48 -0.99 23.77
CA SER A 159 9.08 -0.57 23.88
C SER A 159 8.87 0.87 23.40
N GLU A 160 9.81 1.77 23.68
CA GLU A 160 9.72 3.17 23.24
C GLU A 160 9.70 3.25 21.71
N TYR A 161 10.62 2.54 21.05
CA TYR A 161 10.71 2.58 19.58
C TYR A 161 9.56 1.84 18.91
N GLN A 162 9.12 0.72 19.46
CA GLN A 162 7.92 0.03 18.97
C GLN A 162 6.68 0.92 19.08
N ASN A 163 6.49 1.63 20.18
CA ASN A 163 5.40 2.59 20.34
C ASN A 163 5.49 3.74 19.35
N TRP A 164 6.70 4.22 19.02
CA TRP A 164 6.89 5.22 17.99
C TRP A 164 6.47 4.69 16.62
N ILE A 165 6.82 3.45 16.25
CA ILE A 165 6.38 2.86 14.98
C ILE A 165 4.85 2.77 14.91
N LEU A 166 4.19 2.31 15.98
CA LEU A 166 2.72 2.27 16.03
C LEU A 166 2.10 3.66 15.85
N LYS A 167 2.70 4.67 16.47
CA LYS A 167 2.28 6.06 16.29
C LYS A 167 2.49 6.54 14.85
N VAL A 168 3.59 6.16 14.19
CA VAL A 168 3.81 6.46 12.76
C VAL A 168 2.72 5.83 11.90
N ILE A 169 2.31 4.59 12.17
CA ILE A 169 1.21 3.92 11.44
C ILE A 169 -0.11 4.69 11.62
N GLU A 170 -0.45 5.02 12.87
CA GLU A 170 -1.66 5.77 13.19
C GLU A 170 -1.68 7.14 12.50
N GLU A 171 -0.63 7.94 12.69
CA GLU A 171 -0.52 9.28 12.09
C GLU A 171 -0.49 9.24 10.55
N THR A 172 0.16 8.24 9.93
CA THR A 172 0.15 8.06 8.47
C THR A 172 -1.28 7.79 7.97
N SER A 173 -2.00 6.92 8.68
CA SER A 173 -3.37 6.54 8.34
C SER A 173 -4.35 7.72 8.51
N GLU A 174 -4.24 8.43 9.59
CA GLU A 174 -5.06 9.63 9.84
C GLU A 174 -4.78 10.74 8.81
N THR A 175 -3.50 10.98 8.53
CA THR A 175 -3.10 12.00 7.54
C THR A 175 -3.60 11.64 6.15
N PHE A 176 -3.50 10.37 5.76
CA PHE A 176 -4.07 9.90 4.49
C PHE A 176 -5.56 10.24 4.40
N GLN A 177 -6.34 9.89 5.42
CA GLN A 177 -7.79 10.14 5.43
C GLN A 177 -8.12 11.64 5.39
N GLN A 178 -7.40 12.43 6.16
CA GLN A 178 -7.61 13.88 6.24
C GLN A 178 -7.27 14.58 4.91
N GLU A 179 -6.12 14.23 4.31
CA GLU A 179 -5.71 14.80 3.02
C GLU A 179 -6.63 14.32 1.88
N PHE A 180 -7.02 13.04 1.84
CA PHE A 180 -7.97 12.53 0.86
C PHE A 180 -9.32 13.25 0.95
N LYS A 181 -9.84 13.45 2.16
CA LYS A 181 -11.07 14.22 2.40
C LYS A 181 -10.93 15.68 1.96
N LYS A 182 -9.81 16.31 2.22
CA LYS A 182 -9.52 17.68 1.75
C LYS A 182 -9.53 17.76 0.23
N LEU A 183 -8.86 16.83 -0.46
CA LEU A 183 -8.82 16.74 -1.92
C LEU A 183 -10.21 16.47 -2.51
N TRP A 184 -11.00 15.58 -1.88
CA TRP A 184 -12.39 15.32 -2.26
C TRP A 184 -13.23 16.60 -2.28
N ASN A 185 -13.05 17.48 -1.29
CA ASN A 185 -13.79 18.73 -1.21
C ASN A 185 -13.27 19.82 -2.14
N SER A 186 -11.97 19.80 -2.50
CA SER A 186 -11.33 20.90 -3.23
C SER A 186 -10.88 20.58 -4.65
N GLU A 187 -10.55 19.31 -4.97
CA GLU A 187 -9.92 18.91 -6.23
C GLU A 187 -10.74 17.84 -7.00
N ARG A 188 -11.98 17.58 -6.62
CA ARG A 188 -12.86 16.61 -7.31
C ARG A 188 -13.41 17.21 -8.60
N THR A 189 -12.60 17.12 -9.66
CA THR A 189 -12.85 17.68 -11.00
C THR A 189 -13.04 16.62 -12.09
N GLY A 190 -12.87 15.36 -11.73
CA GLY A 190 -13.03 14.22 -12.65
C GLY A 190 -14.48 13.80 -12.87
N ILE A 191 -14.66 12.63 -13.46
CA ILE A 191 -15.98 12.12 -13.82
C ILE A 191 -16.71 11.45 -12.66
N LEU A 192 -15.97 10.92 -11.66
CA LEU A 192 -16.58 10.22 -10.53
C LEU A 192 -17.08 11.20 -9.47
N PHE A 193 -18.30 10.96 -9.01
CA PHE A 193 -18.95 11.74 -7.95
C PHE A 193 -18.90 13.26 -8.20
N PRO A 194 -19.26 13.77 -9.40
CA PRO A 194 -19.10 15.18 -9.71
C PRO A 194 -19.97 16.04 -8.78
N ARG A 195 -19.47 17.26 -8.45
CA ARG A 195 -20.19 18.21 -7.59
C ARG A 195 -21.59 18.55 -8.12
N SER A 196 -21.75 18.56 -9.46
CA SER A 196 -23.02 18.79 -10.13
C SER A 196 -24.10 17.75 -9.79
N MET A 197 -23.70 16.57 -9.32
CA MET A 197 -24.60 15.48 -8.92
C MET A 197 -24.98 15.55 -7.42
N PHE A 198 -24.20 16.28 -6.61
CA PHE A 198 -24.36 16.36 -5.16
C PHE A 198 -24.48 17.81 -4.69
N GLU A 199 -23.40 18.48 -4.41
CA GLU A 199 -23.36 19.77 -3.74
C GLU A 199 -24.09 20.87 -4.53
N ASP A 200 -24.02 20.86 -5.85
CA ASP A 200 -24.73 21.82 -6.70
C ASP A 200 -26.25 21.59 -6.73
N GLN A 201 -26.70 20.41 -6.26
CA GLN A 201 -28.11 20.09 -6.05
C GLN A 201 -28.56 20.28 -4.59
N GLY A 202 -27.64 20.67 -3.70
CA GLY A 202 -27.90 20.81 -2.25
C GLY A 202 -27.74 19.53 -1.46
N ASP A 203 -27.20 18.46 -2.07
CA ASP A 203 -26.93 17.17 -1.41
C ASP A 203 -25.49 17.08 -0.90
N SER A 204 -25.26 16.25 0.13
CA SER A 204 -23.90 15.92 0.59
C SER A 204 -23.35 14.67 -0.09
N SER A 205 -22.08 14.72 -0.49
CA SER A 205 -21.35 13.55 -0.96
C SER A 205 -20.60 12.79 0.14
N ASP A 206 -20.79 13.13 1.42
CA ASP A 206 -20.06 12.51 2.56
C ASP A 206 -20.27 11.00 2.65
N PHE A 207 -21.47 10.51 2.34
CA PHE A 207 -21.72 9.07 2.30
C PHE A 207 -20.85 8.36 1.26
N ALA A 208 -20.72 8.93 0.07
CA ALA A 208 -19.89 8.38 -1.00
C ALA A 208 -18.39 8.44 -0.62
N LEU A 209 -17.93 9.55 -0.03
CA LEU A 209 -16.57 9.69 0.48
C LEU A 209 -16.25 8.62 1.53
N ASN A 210 -17.13 8.41 2.51
CA ASN A 210 -16.92 7.42 3.56
C ASN A 210 -16.86 6.00 2.98
N LYS A 211 -17.70 5.67 2.01
CA LYS A 211 -17.67 4.37 1.31
C LYS A 211 -16.41 4.20 0.47
N MET A 212 -15.92 5.25 -0.16
CA MET A 212 -14.66 5.22 -0.88
C MET A 212 -13.47 4.97 0.06
N LEU A 213 -13.39 5.66 1.18
CA LEU A 213 -12.35 5.44 2.19
C LEU A 213 -12.43 4.03 2.78
N GLU A 214 -13.63 3.52 3.09
CA GLU A 214 -13.81 2.14 3.53
C GLU A 214 -13.27 1.12 2.52
N HIS A 215 -13.56 1.32 1.23
CA HIS A 215 -13.04 0.48 0.14
C HIS A 215 -11.50 0.54 0.06
N ILE A 216 -10.92 1.73 0.09
CA ILE A 216 -9.46 1.92 0.06
C ILE A 216 -8.79 1.19 1.24
N TRP A 217 -9.35 1.29 2.44
CA TRP A 217 -8.81 0.63 3.62
C TRP A 217 -8.96 -0.88 3.61
N GLN A 218 -10.04 -1.41 3.04
CA GLN A 218 -10.18 -2.87 2.84
C GLN A 218 -9.08 -3.40 1.94
N ASP A 219 -8.76 -2.71 0.84
CA ASP A 219 -7.68 -3.08 -0.06
C ASP A 219 -6.31 -2.89 0.58
N ALA A 220 -6.09 -1.80 1.31
CA ALA A 220 -4.84 -1.54 2.01
C ALA A 220 -4.52 -2.62 3.05
N VAL A 221 -5.49 -3.06 3.83
CA VAL A 221 -5.32 -4.15 4.82
C VAL A 221 -5.02 -5.48 4.11
N ALA A 222 -5.71 -5.77 3.01
CA ALA A 222 -5.46 -6.98 2.22
C ALA A 222 -4.04 -6.98 1.64
N VAL A 223 -3.60 -5.89 1.00
CA VAL A 223 -2.24 -5.72 0.46
C VAL A 223 -1.20 -5.82 1.56
N CYS A 224 -1.43 -5.18 2.72
CA CYS A 224 -0.55 -5.23 3.87
C CYS A 224 -0.29 -6.68 4.32
N GLY A 225 -1.34 -7.49 4.49
CA GLY A 225 -1.21 -8.90 4.86
C GLY A 225 -0.49 -9.73 3.80
N ILE A 226 -0.80 -9.53 2.53
CA ILE A 226 -0.16 -10.22 1.39
C ILE A 226 1.33 -9.89 1.33
N GLU A 227 1.70 -8.63 1.48
CA GLU A 227 3.11 -8.21 1.47
C GLU A 227 3.90 -8.81 2.64
N MET A 228 3.33 -8.85 3.84
CA MET A 228 3.98 -9.49 4.98
C MET A 228 4.19 -11.00 4.72
N HIS A 229 3.22 -11.71 4.11
CA HIS A 229 3.38 -13.10 3.69
C HIS A 229 4.51 -13.28 2.68
N ARG A 230 4.56 -12.44 1.65
CA ARG A 230 5.60 -12.47 0.64
C ARG A 230 6.99 -12.37 1.27
N ARG A 231 7.17 -11.45 2.20
CA ARG A 231 8.47 -11.19 2.85
C ARG A 231 8.94 -12.34 3.76
N VAL A 232 8.04 -13.20 4.17
CA VAL A 232 8.37 -14.41 4.94
C VAL A 232 8.59 -15.63 4.03
N LEU A 233 7.84 -15.75 2.93
CA LEU A 233 7.69 -17.01 2.19
C LEU A 233 8.30 -17.01 0.79
N SER A 234 8.69 -15.87 0.25
CA SER A 234 9.09 -15.69 -1.16
C SER A 234 10.57 -15.35 -1.31
N LEU A 235 11.02 -15.27 -2.56
CA LEU A 235 12.36 -14.83 -2.95
C LEU A 235 12.76 -13.48 -2.30
N ALA A 236 11.82 -12.56 -2.17
CA ALA A 236 12.07 -11.25 -1.58
C ALA A 236 12.05 -11.29 -0.04
N HIS A 237 12.67 -12.31 0.52
CA HIS A 237 12.86 -12.50 1.96
C HIS A 237 13.51 -11.27 2.58
N ASN A 238 13.04 -10.89 3.76
CA ASN A 238 13.54 -9.72 4.46
C ASN A 238 14.26 -10.14 5.73
N ALA A 239 15.48 -9.64 5.93
CA ALA A 239 16.28 -9.87 7.14
C ALA A 239 15.56 -9.47 8.45
N ASP A 240 14.50 -8.66 8.38
CA ASP A 240 13.65 -8.33 9.53
C ASP A 240 12.93 -9.56 10.13
N PHE A 241 12.92 -10.70 9.44
CA PHE A 241 12.31 -11.96 9.87
C PHE A 241 13.30 -13.09 10.11
N GLU A 242 14.59 -12.79 10.16
CA GLU A 242 15.66 -13.75 10.52
C GLU A 242 15.76 -13.98 12.03
#